data_bfd3e7b71f900cd7d69d96a53e0125ea
#
_entry.id   bfd3e7b71f900cd7d69d96a53e0125ea
#
_cell.length_a   1.000
_cell.length_b   1.000
_cell.length_c   1.000
_cell.angle_alpha   90.00
_cell.angle_beta   90.00
_cell.angle_gamma   90.00
#
_symmetry.space_group_name_H-M   'P 1'
#
loop_
_entity.id
_entity.type
_entity.pdbx_description
1 polymer ?
#
loop_
_entity_poly.entity_id
_entity_poly.type
_entity_poly.pdbx_seq_one_letter_code
_entity_poly.pdbx_strand_id
1 'polypeptide(L)'
;RFGYPTISIQMEGVTGNWGAFLQALAGRQTPELKTKKGFQVGVVVAVPPFPFTDPAAFRRYSEDATVIFKKPAYDGVHIADVKMVEEDWRLAGQSGYALVITGSGLTVDDARKQVYKRVDNILIPNMFYRTDIGERWVREGDMLHTWGYLY
;
A
#
# COMPACT_ATOMS: atom_id res chain seq x y z
N ARG A 1 16.63 -4.95 2.37
CA ARG A 1 15.24 -5.10 1.92
C ARG A 1 14.54 -3.76 1.79
N PHE A 2 13.52 -3.68 0.98
CA PHE A 2 12.62 -2.55 0.99
C PHE A 2 11.74 -2.56 2.26
N GLY A 3 11.57 -1.39 2.88
CA GLY A 3 10.64 -1.21 3.99
C GLY A 3 9.19 -1.15 3.52
N TYR A 4 8.26 -1.18 4.46
CA TYR A 4 6.86 -0.93 4.18
C TYR A 4 6.60 0.57 3.96
N PRO A 5 5.74 0.96 3.02
CA PRO A 5 4.96 0.17 2.06
C PRO A 5 5.64 0.07 0.67
N THR A 6 6.95 0.23 0.58
CA THR A 6 7.68 0.43 -0.68
C THR A 6 7.41 -0.67 -1.71
N ILE A 7 7.42 -1.94 -1.29
CA ILE A 7 7.19 -3.04 -2.24
C ILE A 7 5.78 -2.99 -2.86
N SER A 8 4.77 -2.64 -2.07
CA SER A 8 3.39 -2.49 -2.56
C SER A 8 3.27 -1.36 -3.59
N ILE A 9 3.97 -0.24 -3.36
CA ILE A 9 4.03 0.88 -4.31
C ILE A 9 4.71 0.45 -5.62
N GLN A 10 5.80 -0.31 -5.54
CA GLN A 10 6.47 -0.85 -6.73
C GLN A 10 5.58 -1.83 -7.49
N MET A 11 4.83 -2.68 -6.77
CA MET A 11 3.85 -3.59 -7.40
C MET A 11 2.76 -2.82 -8.13
N GLU A 12 2.27 -1.71 -7.58
CA GLU A 12 1.33 -0.83 -8.28
C GLU A 12 1.93 -0.26 -9.57
N GLY A 13 3.22 0.08 -9.57
CA GLY A 13 3.90 0.70 -10.71
C GLY A 13 4.31 -0.26 -11.82
N VAL A 14 4.33 -1.57 -11.59
CA VAL A 14 4.79 -2.56 -12.57
C VAL A 14 3.61 -3.14 -13.32
N THR A 15 3.72 -3.20 -14.68
CA THR A 15 2.68 -3.76 -15.55
C THR A 15 2.97 -5.20 -16.00
N GLY A 16 4.20 -5.68 -15.76
CA GLY A 16 4.65 -7.02 -16.12
C GLY A 16 4.37 -8.07 -15.04
N ASN A 17 4.61 -9.33 -15.37
CA ASN A 17 4.52 -10.42 -14.41
C ASN A 17 5.78 -10.46 -13.51
N TRP A 18 5.63 -10.18 -12.22
CA TRP A 18 6.71 -10.19 -11.24
C TRP A 18 7.40 -11.55 -11.12
N GLY A 19 6.63 -12.66 -11.15
CA GLY A 19 7.19 -14.00 -11.07
C GLY A 19 8.12 -14.31 -12.23
N ALA A 20 7.69 -14.00 -13.46
CA ALA A 20 8.51 -14.20 -14.65
C ALA A 20 9.77 -13.31 -14.63
N PHE A 21 9.64 -12.04 -14.18
CA PHE A 21 10.77 -11.13 -14.03
C PHE A 21 11.80 -11.66 -13.02
N LEU A 22 11.35 -12.06 -11.83
CA LEU A 22 12.23 -12.60 -10.78
C LEU A 22 12.87 -13.93 -11.19
N GLN A 23 12.13 -14.79 -11.88
CA GLN A 23 12.65 -16.07 -12.42
C GLN A 23 13.76 -15.82 -13.44
N ALA A 24 13.58 -14.87 -14.35
CA ALA A 24 14.60 -14.51 -15.33
C ALA A 24 15.87 -13.95 -14.65
N LEU A 25 15.71 -13.09 -13.64
CA LEU A 25 16.86 -12.60 -12.84
C LEU A 25 17.59 -13.75 -12.14
N ALA A 26 16.88 -14.68 -11.52
CA ALA A 26 17.47 -15.85 -10.89
C ALA A 26 18.22 -16.74 -11.91
N GLY A 27 17.75 -16.79 -13.14
CA GLY A 27 18.40 -17.44 -14.28
C GLY A 27 19.53 -16.65 -14.91
N ARG A 28 20.00 -15.55 -14.26
CA ARG A 28 21.05 -14.63 -14.74
C ARG A 28 20.75 -13.98 -16.10
N GLN A 29 19.47 -13.86 -16.44
CA GLN A 29 19.02 -13.08 -17.60
C GLN A 29 18.87 -11.62 -17.20
N THR A 30 18.77 -10.73 -18.19
CA THR A 30 18.52 -9.30 -17.98
C THR A 30 17.11 -8.95 -18.52
N PRO A 31 16.05 -9.29 -17.79
CA PRO A 31 14.69 -9.00 -18.24
C PRO A 31 14.38 -7.50 -18.16
N GLU A 32 13.57 -7.01 -19.10
CA GLU A 32 13.05 -5.67 -19.05
C GLU A 32 11.90 -5.58 -18.03
N LEU A 33 11.98 -4.63 -17.10
CA LEU A 33 10.91 -4.32 -16.18
C LEU A 33 9.96 -3.27 -16.80
N LYS A 34 8.76 -3.69 -17.16
CA LYS A 34 7.73 -2.79 -17.70
C LYS A 34 7.01 -2.06 -16.57
N THR A 35 7.01 -0.74 -16.65
CA THR A 35 6.41 0.13 -15.62
C THR A 35 5.33 1.03 -16.18
N LYS A 36 4.39 1.45 -15.33
CA LYS A 36 3.45 2.52 -15.61
C LYS A 36 4.20 3.85 -15.66
N LYS A 37 3.77 4.73 -16.54
CA LYS A 37 4.23 6.14 -16.53
C LYS A 37 3.60 6.89 -15.36
N GLY A 38 4.31 7.89 -14.83
CA GLY A 38 3.83 8.76 -13.76
C GLY A 38 4.23 8.27 -12.37
N PHE A 39 3.38 8.53 -11.40
CA PHE A 39 3.66 8.40 -9.98
C PHE A 39 2.81 7.31 -9.33
N GLN A 40 3.36 6.69 -8.28
CA GLN A 40 2.65 5.75 -7.44
C GLN A 40 2.69 6.24 -6.00
N VAL A 41 1.55 6.14 -5.31
CA VAL A 41 1.40 6.52 -3.90
C VAL A 41 0.86 5.32 -3.13
N GLY A 42 1.37 5.10 -1.93
CA GLY A 42 0.90 4.05 -1.03
C GLY A 42 0.54 4.60 0.34
N VAL A 43 -0.61 4.19 0.86
CA VAL A 43 -1.12 4.55 2.18
C VAL A 43 -1.23 3.29 3.02
N VAL A 44 -0.64 3.32 4.20
CA VAL A 44 -0.80 2.27 5.22
C VAL A 44 -2.13 2.49 5.93
N VAL A 45 -2.99 1.49 5.95
CA VAL A 45 -4.18 1.42 6.78
C VAL A 45 -3.85 0.55 7.98
N ALA A 46 -3.98 1.12 9.14
CA ALA A 46 -3.61 0.48 10.40
C ALA A 46 -4.74 0.50 11.42
N VAL A 47 -4.61 -0.34 12.44
CA VAL A 47 -5.48 -0.40 13.61
C VAL A 47 -4.62 -0.45 14.88
N PRO A 48 -5.17 -0.17 16.07
CA PRO A 48 -4.41 -0.36 17.30
C PRO A 48 -3.87 -1.80 17.43
N PRO A 49 -2.64 -2.00 17.94
CA PRO A 49 -1.76 -1.03 18.60
C PRO A 49 -0.72 -0.35 17.69
N PHE A 50 -0.85 -0.45 16.37
CA PHE A 50 0.13 0.13 15.44
C PHE A 50 0.51 1.59 15.85
N PRO A 51 1.79 1.99 15.83
CA PRO A 51 2.97 1.30 15.29
C PRO A 51 3.70 0.38 16.28
N PHE A 52 3.11 0.13 17.43
CA PHE A 52 3.71 -0.71 18.47
C PHE A 52 3.29 -2.17 18.29
N THR A 53 4.15 -3.09 18.76
CA THR A 53 3.80 -4.51 18.84
C THR A 53 3.35 -4.80 20.28
N ASP A 54 2.05 -4.89 20.48
CA ASP A 54 1.42 -5.24 21.75
C ASP A 54 0.31 -6.29 21.52
N PRO A 55 0.61 -7.59 21.68
CA PRO A 55 -0.37 -8.63 21.43
C PRO A 55 -1.62 -8.57 22.32
N ALA A 56 -1.49 -8.04 23.54
CA ALA A 56 -2.64 -7.91 24.43
C ALA A 56 -3.57 -6.79 23.98
N ALA A 57 -3.02 -5.65 23.60
CA ALA A 57 -3.79 -4.55 23.03
C ALA A 57 -4.41 -4.95 21.67
N PHE A 58 -3.66 -5.68 20.83
CA PHE A 58 -4.19 -6.16 19.55
C PHE A 58 -5.40 -7.08 19.76
N ARG A 59 -5.30 -8.08 20.64
CA ARG A 59 -6.43 -8.97 20.98
C ARG A 59 -7.65 -8.21 21.50
N ARG A 60 -7.41 -7.18 22.29
CA ARG A 60 -8.50 -6.40 22.90
C ARG A 60 -9.25 -5.51 21.92
N TYR A 61 -8.55 -4.89 20.96
CA TYR A 61 -9.09 -3.80 20.14
C TYR A 61 -9.27 -4.12 18.68
N SER A 62 -8.59 -5.14 18.16
CA SER A 62 -8.45 -5.33 16.72
C SER A 62 -8.59 -6.77 16.24
N GLU A 63 -8.30 -7.78 17.08
CA GLU A 63 -8.31 -9.18 16.65
C GLU A 63 -9.69 -9.57 16.13
N ASP A 64 -9.71 -10.30 15.02
CA ASP A 64 -10.92 -10.78 14.34
C ASP A 64 -11.91 -9.69 13.89
N ALA A 65 -11.55 -8.41 13.99
CA ALA A 65 -12.38 -7.36 13.43
C ALA A 65 -12.50 -7.52 11.91
N THR A 66 -13.73 -7.36 11.41
CA THR A 66 -14.04 -7.56 9.98
C THR A 66 -13.51 -6.41 9.14
N VAL A 67 -12.87 -6.75 8.02
CA VAL A 67 -12.48 -5.81 6.97
C VAL A 67 -13.56 -5.77 5.90
N ILE A 68 -14.30 -4.69 5.84
CA ILE A 68 -15.43 -4.53 4.93
C ILE A 68 -15.02 -3.69 3.72
N PHE A 69 -15.30 -4.19 2.52
CA PHE A 69 -15.24 -3.43 1.28
C PHE A 69 -16.65 -3.00 0.89
N LYS A 70 -16.90 -1.69 0.83
CA LYS A 70 -18.23 -1.13 0.45
C LYS A 70 -18.65 -1.54 -0.97
N LYS A 71 -17.66 -1.78 -1.83
CA LYS A 71 -17.82 -2.31 -3.19
C LYS A 71 -16.76 -3.39 -3.42
N PRO A 72 -17.04 -4.43 -4.23
CA PRO A 72 -16.09 -5.49 -4.53
C PRO A 72 -15.00 -5.01 -5.51
N ALA A 73 -14.18 -4.05 -5.08
CA ALA A 73 -13.09 -3.46 -5.84
C ALA A 73 -11.81 -3.59 -5.01
N TYR A 74 -10.90 -4.43 -5.46
CA TYR A 74 -9.69 -4.84 -4.74
C TYR A 74 -8.39 -4.34 -5.40
N ASP A 75 -8.50 -3.57 -6.49
CA ASP A 75 -7.33 -3.00 -7.16
C ASP A 75 -6.52 -2.12 -6.21
N GLY A 76 -5.20 -2.37 -6.14
CA GLY A 76 -4.29 -1.66 -5.26
C GLY A 76 -4.47 -1.96 -3.77
N VAL A 77 -5.18 -3.03 -3.42
CA VAL A 77 -5.27 -3.54 -2.04
C VAL A 77 -4.20 -4.59 -1.82
N HIS A 78 -3.29 -4.34 -0.90
CA HIS A 78 -2.23 -5.27 -0.50
C HIS A 78 -2.46 -5.68 0.94
N ILE A 79 -2.65 -6.98 1.14
CA ILE A 79 -2.97 -7.58 2.43
C ILE A 79 -1.68 -7.71 3.25
N ALA A 80 -1.76 -7.37 4.54
CA ALA A 80 -0.72 -7.63 5.52
C ALA A 80 -1.29 -8.49 6.66
N ASP A 81 -1.66 -7.91 7.80
CA ASP A 81 -2.18 -8.64 8.95
C ASP A 81 -3.69 -8.92 8.80
N VAL A 82 -4.07 -9.66 7.76
CA VAL A 82 -5.46 -10.04 7.47
C VAL A 82 -5.53 -11.52 7.09
N LYS A 83 -6.54 -12.21 7.53
CA LYS A 83 -6.86 -13.61 7.20
C LYS A 83 -8.28 -13.74 6.62
N MET A 84 -8.53 -14.83 5.92
CA MET A 84 -9.87 -15.21 5.51
C MET A 84 -10.45 -16.21 6.52
N VAL A 85 -11.65 -15.94 7.04
CA VAL A 85 -12.38 -16.84 7.90
C VAL A 85 -13.77 -17.01 7.30
N GLU A 86 -14.08 -18.25 6.87
CA GLU A 86 -15.25 -18.55 6.05
C GLU A 86 -15.23 -17.67 4.77
N GLU A 87 -16.04 -16.72 4.58
CA GLU A 87 -15.97 -15.80 3.42
C GLU A 87 -15.64 -14.36 3.83
N ASP A 88 -15.32 -14.15 5.12
CA ASP A 88 -15.03 -12.83 5.69
C ASP A 88 -13.54 -12.55 5.78
N TRP A 89 -13.15 -11.35 5.39
CA TRP A 89 -11.84 -10.80 5.67
C TRP A 89 -11.77 -10.33 7.12
N ARG A 90 -10.82 -10.83 7.89
CA ARG A 90 -10.65 -10.49 9.32
C ARG A 90 -9.23 -10.12 9.65
N LEU A 91 -9.08 -9.18 10.59
CA LEU A 91 -7.76 -8.82 11.10
C LEU A 91 -7.11 -10.00 11.82
N ALA A 92 -5.80 -10.11 11.63
CA ALA A 92 -4.93 -11.11 12.24
C ALA A 92 -3.61 -10.45 12.67
N GLY A 93 -2.63 -11.25 13.09
CA GLY A 93 -1.31 -10.72 13.45
C GLY A 93 -1.23 -10.19 14.88
N GLN A 94 -0.38 -9.20 15.11
CA GLN A 94 -0.08 -8.66 16.45
C GLN A 94 0.25 -7.17 16.44
N SER A 95 0.46 -6.58 15.26
CA SER A 95 0.98 -5.22 15.12
C SER A 95 -0.07 -4.20 14.68
N GLY A 96 -1.20 -4.66 14.16
CA GLY A 96 -2.23 -3.79 13.58
C GLY A 96 -1.85 -3.17 12.24
N TYR A 97 -0.85 -3.70 11.55
CA TYR A 97 -0.51 -3.32 10.18
C TYR A 97 -1.44 -4.04 9.19
N ALA A 98 -2.65 -3.49 9.00
CA ALA A 98 -3.72 -4.21 8.33
C ALA A 98 -3.53 -4.34 6.81
N LEU A 99 -3.47 -3.21 6.12
CA LEU A 99 -3.42 -3.16 4.65
C LEU A 99 -2.45 -2.08 4.17
N VAL A 100 -1.95 -2.24 2.95
CA VAL A 100 -1.40 -1.13 2.16
C VAL A 100 -2.32 -0.89 0.98
N ILE A 101 -2.74 0.34 0.79
CA ILE A 101 -3.54 0.75 -0.36
C ILE A 101 -2.66 1.58 -1.27
N THR A 102 -2.64 1.25 -2.55
CA THR A 102 -1.83 1.94 -3.55
C THR A 102 -2.70 2.62 -4.60
N GLY A 103 -2.13 3.60 -5.27
CA GLY A 103 -2.73 4.29 -6.39
C GLY A 103 -1.67 4.82 -7.34
N SER A 104 -2.03 5.01 -8.59
CA SER A 104 -1.15 5.53 -9.65
C SER A 104 -1.82 6.67 -10.40
N GLY A 105 -1.03 7.57 -10.98
CA GLY A 105 -1.51 8.69 -11.76
C GLY A 105 -0.39 9.37 -12.53
N LEU A 106 -0.73 10.17 -13.55
CA LEU A 106 0.27 10.94 -14.30
C LEU A 106 0.88 12.05 -13.46
N THR A 107 0.15 12.53 -12.44
CA THR A 107 0.63 13.45 -11.42
C THR A 107 0.55 12.81 -10.04
N VAL A 108 1.29 13.36 -9.07
CA VAL A 108 1.17 12.91 -7.67
C VAL A 108 -0.24 13.14 -7.15
N ASP A 109 -0.89 14.23 -7.53
CA ASP A 109 -2.27 14.52 -7.13
C ASP A 109 -3.27 13.49 -7.66
N ASP A 110 -3.12 13.02 -8.89
CA ASP A 110 -3.98 11.97 -9.44
C ASP A 110 -3.77 10.64 -8.72
N ALA A 111 -2.50 10.29 -8.43
CA ALA A 111 -2.18 9.11 -7.66
C ALA A 111 -2.75 9.19 -6.24
N ARG A 112 -2.68 10.37 -5.59
CA ARG A 112 -3.29 10.64 -4.28
C ARG A 112 -4.80 10.50 -4.32
N LYS A 113 -5.48 11.14 -5.27
CA LYS A 113 -6.94 11.01 -5.45
C LYS A 113 -7.36 9.55 -5.60
N GLN A 114 -6.61 8.79 -6.39
CA GLN A 114 -6.91 7.38 -6.61
C GLN A 114 -6.73 6.56 -5.33
N VAL A 115 -5.61 6.70 -4.62
CA VAL A 115 -5.35 5.91 -3.41
C VAL A 115 -6.36 6.22 -2.31
N TYR A 116 -6.70 7.48 -2.06
CA TYR A 116 -7.68 7.82 -1.02
C TYR A 116 -9.11 7.41 -1.40
N LYS A 117 -9.48 7.45 -2.68
CA LYS A 117 -10.75 6.87 -3.15
C LYS A 117 -10.82 5.35 -2.90
N ARG A 118 -9.69 4.65 -3.01
CA ARG A 118 -9.60 3.22 -2.67
C ARG A 118 -9.67 3.00 -1.16
N VAL A 119 -9.01 3.83 -0.35
CA VAL A 119 -9.11 3.80 1.12
C VAL A 119 -10.55 4.03 1.58
N ASP A 120 -11.27 4.98 0.98
CA ASP A 120 -12.68 5.27 1.29
C ASP A 120 -13.62 4.08 1.01
N ASN A 121 -13.20 3.12 0.19
CA ASN A 121 -13.93 1.88 -0.05
C ASN A 121 -13.83 0.87 1.11
N ILE A 122 -12.93 1.11 2.06
CA ILE A 122 -12.59 0.17 3.13
C ILE A 122 -13.17 0.67 4.46
N LEU A 123 -13.68 -0.25 5.25
CA LEU A 123 -14.13 0.00 6.61
C LEU A 123 -13.59 -1.10 7.53
N ILE A 124 -12.84 -0.70 8.54
CA ILE A 124 -12.36 -1.57 9.61
C ILE A 124 -12.61 -0.83 10.94
N PRO A 125 -13.13 -1.48 11.97
CA PRO A 125 -13.27 -0.85 13.29
C PRO A 125 -11.94 -0.29 13.78
N ASN A 126 -11.94 0.92 14.29
CA ASN A 126 -10.77 1.64 14.81
C ASN A 126 -9.64 1.88 13.78
N MET A 127 -9.90 1.77 12.48
CA MET A 127 -8.88 2.02 11.48
C MET A 127 -8.44 3.48 11.48
N PHE A 128 -7.15 3.69 11.19
CA PHE A 128 -6.58 5.00 10.96
C PHE A 128 -5.52 4.94 9.86
N TYR A 129 -5.27 6.06 9.23
CA TYR A 129 -4.27 6.24 8.18
C TYR A 129 -3.88 7.72 8.07
N ARG A 130 -2.73 7.98 7.46
CA ARG A 130 -2.29 9.36 7.18
C ARG A 130 -3.02 9.90 5.96
N THR A 131 -3.50 11.13 6.04
CA THR A 131 -4.20 11.83 4.96
C THR A 131 -3.28 12.74 4.13
N ASP A 132 -2.05 12.97 4.59
CA ASP A 132 -1.07 13.91 4.03
C ASP A 132 0.00 13.25 3.14
N ILE A 133 -0.13 11.96 2.84
CA ILE A 133 0.85 11.24 2.00
C ILE A 133 0.91 11.88 0.62
N GLY A 134 2.13 12.25 0.21
CA GLY A 134 2.39 12.91 -1.07
C GLY A 134 2.20 14.44 -1.08
N GLU A 135 1.71 15.08 -0.02
CA GLU A 135 1.52 16.54 0.03
C GLU A 135 2.82 17.32 -0.07
N ARG A 136 3.89 16.78 0.49
CA ARG A 136 5.22 17.42 0.42
C ARG A 136 5.74 17.57 -1.00
N TRP A 137 5.29 16.71 -1.92
CA TRP A 137 5.68 16.80 -3.32
C TRP A 137 5.41 18.17 -3.94
N VAL A 138 4.27 18.77 -3.65
CA VAL A 138 3.87 20.09 -4.18
C VAL A 138 4.88 21.19 -3.79
N ARG A 139 5.51 21.06 -2.62
CA ARG A 139 6.48 22.05 -2.12
C ARG A 139 7.94 21.70 -2.44
N GLU A 140 8.25 20.43 -2.56
CA GLU A 140 9.63 19.92 -2.58
C GLU A 140 10.01 19.28 -3.94
N GLY A 141 9.04 19.07 -4.83
CA GLY A 141 9.30 18.48 -6.16
C GLY A 141 10.29 19.29 -6.98
N ASP A 142 10.17 20.61 -6.99
CA ASP A 142 11.07 21.50 -7.72
C ASP A 142 12.53 21.43 -7.21
N MET A 143 12.71 21.18 -5.91
CA MET A 143 14.04 20.99 -5.34
C MET A 143 14.70 19.70 -5.86
N LEU A 144 13.94 18.63 -6.04
CA LEU A 144 14.46 17.37 -6.57
C LEU A 144 14.91 17.52 -8.03
N HIS A 145 14.20 18.31 -8.85
CA HIS A 145 14.64 18.68 -10.19
C HIS A 145 15.93 19.53 -10.15
N THR A 146 15.94 20.54 -9.28
CA THR A 146 17.13 21.42 -9.10
C THR A 146 18.36 20.63 -8.66
N TRP A 147 18.22 19.61 -7.85
CA TRP A 147 19.29 18.74 -7.38
C TRP A 147 19.67 17.62 -8.39
N GLY A 148 18.97 17.52 -9.52
CA GLY A 148 19.26 16.52 -10.56
C GLY A 148 18.80 15.09 -10.22
N TYR A 149 17.88 14.92 -9.27
CA TYR A 149 17.28 13.62 -8.96
C TYR A 149 16.09 13.26 -9.85
N LEU A 150 15.52 14.25 -10.53
CA LEU A 150 14.43 14.08 -11.49
C LEU A 150 14.79 14.79 -12.81
N TYR A 151 14.48 14.14 -13.94
CA TYR A 151 14.73 14.64 -15.29
C TYR A 151 13.41 14.90 -16.02
#